data_426794182b73dd267b6bafaa462a0092
#
_entry.id   426794182b73dd267b6bafaa462a0092
#
_cell.length_a   1.000
_cell.length_b   1.000
_cell.length_c   1.000
_cell.angle_alpha   90.00
_cell.angle_beta   90.00
_cell.angle_gamma   90.00
#
_symmetry.space_group_name_H-M   'P 1'
#
loop_
_entity.id
_entity.type
_entity.pdbx_description
1 polymer ?
#
loop_
_entity_poly.entity_id
_entity_poly.type
_entity_poly.pdbx_seq_one_letter_code
_entity_poly.pdbx_strand_id
1 'polypeptide(L)'
;MGVRKFALFVLFLFLIPTVSGEAVTRIELSDAGVLGETDLGIKVGEVSPDGSSVLIAGIDGYARVLSATDADDRSKDIELLTGRTSTVQDVAWHPRGNTALLMGGGGLALRYDTYDHGITFVNDSFSVLGYDLSAVDWRSAGDYAYVGSEDGTLWKFAEHSGFQSLNSTSTSQITDISCHPNPNYNVCFVSSLEDGIGVIDRDHKLTWMSGTVTETWVGVECSDITLNECVAFASGLRSKALRINTIDASQSYGEPTLMFDLSSGEQIDVTAGHGGTSLVHMAPFSLIRHEPQTSEAFTVLMAEDAAMWDSVIAGRTMSVIWETGMNEGFIVTEFGNIVAFSPLLEEVDGNIMTVLVLGAVAISVPGVILGLVYMNSTWLQRKYNEWRFPKKKSK
;
A
#
# COMPACT_ATOMS: atom_id res chain seq x y z
N MET A 1 31.56 -16.61 45.54
CA MET A 1 30.50 -15.56 45.69
C MET A 1 30.30 -14.68 44.44
N GLY A 2 30.99 -14.95 43.34
CA GLY A 2 30.93 -14.14 42.09
C GLY A 2 29.85 -14.53 41.07
N VAL A 3 29.57 -15.82 40.93
CA VAL A 3 28.68 -16.33 39.84
C VAL A 3 27.22 -15.93 40.01
N ARG A 4 26.71 -15.87 41.26
CA ARG A 4 25.31 -15.46 41.54
C ARG A 4 25.03 -13.97 41.22
N LYS A 5 26.02 -13.08 41.38
CA LYS A 5 25.84 -11.65 41.07
C LYS A 5 25.91 -11.39 39.57
N PHE A 6 26.66 -12.19 38.83
CA PHE A 6 26.74 -12.10 37.37
C PHE A 6 25.44 -12.60 36.70
N ALA A 7 24.86 -13.69 37.21
CA ALA A 7 23.57 -14.18 36.71
C ALA A 7 22.43 -13.17 36.92
N LEU A 8 22.44 -12.39 38.00
CA LEU A 8 21.45 -11.35 38.27
C LEU A 8 21.60 -10.16 37.32
N PHE A 9 22.81 -9.80 36.93
CA PHE A 9 23.06 -8.70 36.00
C PHE A 9 22.68 -9.05 34.55
N VAL A 10 22.92 -10.30 34.15
CA VAL A 10 22.47 -10.81 32.84
C VAL A 10 20.94 -10.91 32.80
N LEU A 11 20.29 -11.32 33.91
CA LEU A 11 18.83 -11.34 33.99
C LEU A 11 18.19 -9.94 33.91
N PHE A 12 18.87 -8.91 34.40
CA PHE A 12 18.42 -7.51 34.32
C PHE A 12 18.53 -6.93 32.90
N LEU A 13 19.45 -7.44 32.07
CA LEU A 13 19.59 -7.05 30.66
C LEU A 13 18.48 -7.64 29.77
N PHE A 14 17.85 -8.75 30.18
CA PHE A 14 16.71 -9.35 29.51
C PHE A 14 15.35 -8.81 29.99
N LEU A 15 15.33 -7.96 31.01
CA LEU A 15 14.15 -7.25 31.50
C LEU A 15 14.07 -5.81 30.94
N ILE A 16 14.77 -5.52 29.85
CA ILE A 16 14.46 -4.32 29.06
C ILE A 16 13.06 -4.58 28.52
N PRO A 17 12.04 -3.80 28.93
CA PRO A 17 10.73 -3.92 28.33
C PRO A 17 10.94 -3.76 26.84
N THR A 18 10.50 -4.71 26.03
CA THR A 18 10.23 -4.46 24.63
C THR A 18 9.22 -3.33 24.67
N VAL A 19 9.66 -2.13 24.36
CA VAL A 19 8.75 -1.02 24.07
C VAL A 19 7.95 -1.52 22.88
N SER A 20 6.73 -1.97 23.12
CA SER A 20 5.76 -2.08 22.04
C SER A 20 5.66 -0.67 21.51
N GLY A 21 6.12 -0.44 20.28
CA GLY A 21 5.94 0.84 19.62
C GLY A 21 4.43 1.10 19.56
N GLU A 22 3.98 2.21 20.10
CA GLU A 22 2.64 2.69 19.84
C GLU A 22 2.56 3.06 18.35
N ALA A 23 1.38 2.90 17.73
CA ALA A 23 1.14 3.40 16.38
C ALA A 23 1.49 4.90 16.36
N VAL A 24 2.28 5.31 15.39
CA VAL A 24 2.78 6.69 15.29
C VAL A 24 2.58 7.15 13.84
N THR A 25 2.02 8.34 13.68
CA THR A 25 1.96 9.02 12.38
C THR A 25 3.37 9.32 11.90
N ARG A 26 3.64 9.03 10.63
CA ARG A 26 4.96 9.16 9.98
C ARG A 26 5.01 10.25 8.92
N ILE A 27 3.86 10.85 8.63
CA ILE A 27 3.69 11.90 7.62
C ILE A 27 3.08 13.15 8.21
N GLU A 28 3.40 14.28 7.62
CA GLU A 28 2.78 15.57 7.87
C GLU A 28 1.84 15.90 6.71
N LEU A 29 0.65 16.43 7.03
CA LEU A 29 -0.37 16.81 6.06
C LEU A 29 -0.35 18.31 5.79
N SER A 30 -0.59 18.70 4.55
CA SER A 30 -0.76 20.09 4.15
C SER A 30 -1.87 20.24 3.11
N ASP A 31 -2.58 21.37 3.14
CA ASP A 31 -3.62 21.69 2.16
C ASP A 31 -2.97 22.02 0.81
N ALA A 32 -3.34 21.29 -0.24
CA ALA A 32 -2.91 21.50 -1.62
C ALA A 32 -4.06 22.03 -2.50
N GLY A 33 -5.19 22.42 -1.90
CA GLY A 33 -6.31 23.06 -2.57
C GLY A 33 -7.49 22.14 -2.86
N VAL A 34 -8.32 22.54 -3.80
CA VAL A 34 -9.57 21.88 -4.13
C VAL A 34 -9.81 21.86 -5.64
N LEU A 35 -10.39 20.78 -6.12
CA LEU A 35 -10.69 20.57 -7.56
C LEU A 35 -11.94 21.31 -8.03
N GLY A 36 -12.85 21.61 -7.12
CA GLY A 36 -14.11 22.30 -7.40
C GLY A 36 -14.76 22.85 -6.15
N GLU A 37 -15.77 23.71 -6.31
CA GLU A 37 -16.51 24.33 -5.21
C GLU A 37 -17.63 23.42 -4.66
N THR A 38 -17.99 22.38 -5.40
CA THR A 38 -19.06 21.45 -5.05
C THR A 38 -18.51 20.04 -4.86
N ASP A 39 -19.30 19.19 -4.24
CA ASP A 39 -18.99 17.76 -4.15
C ASP A 39 -18.87 17.16 -5.56
N LEU A 40 -17.70 16.64 -5.87
CA LEU A 40 -17.40 16.03 -7.15
C LEU A 40 -17.69 14.52 -7.18
N GLY A 41 -17.91 13.91 -6.01
CA GLY A 41 -18.14 12.48 -5.86
C GLY A 41 -17.03 11.63 -6.48
N ILE A 42 -15.78 12.02 -6.28
CA ILE A 42 -14.62 11.28 -6.79
C ILE A 42 -14.62 9.89 -6.16
N LYS A 43 -14.44 8.86 -6.98
CA LYS A 43 -14.47 7.46 -6.55
C LYS A 43 -13.12 6.78 -6.68
N VAL A 44 -12.41 7.08 -7.76
CA VAL A 44 -11.22 6.33 -8.16
C VAL A 44 -10.21 7.21 -8.85
N GLY A 45 -8.96 6.78 -8.85
CA GLY A 45 -7.90 7.37 -9.66
C GLY A 45 -6.65 6.51 -9.65
N GLU A 46 -5.94 6.56 -10.76
CA GLU A 46 -4.72 5.77 -10.95
C GLU A 46 -3.62 6.62 -11.59
N VAL A 47 -2.38 6.38 -11.16
CA VAL A 47 -1.19 7.04 -11.70
C VAL A 47 -0.80 6.41 -13.03
N SER A 48 -0.45 7.24 -14.01
CA SER A 48 0.08 6.75 -15.30
C SER A 48 1.39 5.94 -15.09
N PRO A 49 1.68 4.94 -15.93
CA PRO A 49 2.87 4.08 -15.77
C PRO A 49 4.21 4.83 -15.78
N ASP A 50 4.25 6.04 -16.36
CA ASP A 50 5.44 6.89 -16.35
C ASP A 50 5.53 7.81 -15.11
N GLY A 51 4.53 7.77 -14.23
CA GLY A 51 4.47 8.58 -13.01
C GLY A 51 4.22 10.06 -13.23
N SER A 52 3.82 10.49 -14.44
CA SER A 52 3.66 11.92 -14.78
C SER A 52 2.28 12.47 -14.47
N SER A 53 1.25 11.65 -14.53
CA SER A 53 -0.15 12.04 -14.48
C SER A 53 -0.97 11.12 -13.60
N VAL A 54 -2.07 11.64 -13.04
CA VAL A 54 -3.08 10.86 -12.34
C VAL A 54 -4.42 11.09 -13.03
N LEU A 55 -5.07 10.01 -13.45
CA LEU A 55 -6.45 10.05 -13.94
C LEU A 55 -7.38 9.81 -12.77
N ILE A 56 -8.25 10.76 -12.46
CA ILE A 56 -9.27 10.65 -11.43
C ILE A 56 -10.66 10.66 -12.06
N ALA A 57 -11.60 9.93 -11.46
CA ALA A 57 -12.96 9.87 -11.96
C ALA A 57 -13.98 9.64 -10.83
N GLY A 58 -15.29 9.82 -11.14
CA GLY A 58 -16.34 9.71 -10.13
C GLY A 58 -17.76 9.77 -10.68
N ILE A 59 -18.67 10.35 -9.88
CA ILE A 59 -20.11 10.44 -10.20
C ILE A 59 -20.36 11.37 -11.41
N ASP A 60 -21.52 11.23 -12.01
CA ASP A 60 -21.99 12.04 -13.13
C ASP A 60 -21.00 12.10 -14.32
N GLY A 61 -20.19 11.04 -14.49
CA GLY A 61 -19.19 10.96 -15.53
C GLY A 61 -18.03 11.94 -15.34
N TYR A 62 -17.82 12.45 -14.13
CA TYR A 62 -16.66 13.28 -13.81
C TYR A 62 -15.37 12.53 -14.12
N ALA A 63 -14.45 13.19 -14.83
CA ALA A 63 -13.10 12.69 -15.06
C ALA A 63 -12.14 13.85 -15.30
N ARG A 64 -10.92 13.72 -14.75
CA ARG A 64 -9.87 14.75 -14.89
C ARG A 64 -8.49 14.11 -14.80
N VAL A 65 -7.53 14.65 -15.52
CA VAL A 65 -6.12 14.30 -15.41
C VAL A 65 -5.41 15.41 -14.65
N LEU A 66 -4.66 15.02 -13.62
CA LEU A 66 -3.84 15.89 -12.78
C LEU A 66 -2.36 15.62 -13.05
N SER A 67 -1.49 16.59 -12.74
CA SER A 67 -0.06 16.31 -12.62
C SER A 67 0.19 15.43 -11.39
N ALA A 68 0.92 14.34 -11.52
CA ALA A 68 1.22 13.48 -10.39
C ALA A 68 2.20 14.13 -9.40
N THR A 69 3.11 15.00 -9.89
CA THR A 69 4.16 15.63 -9.07
C THR A 69 3.76 17.01 -8.53
N ASP A 70 2.84 17.71 -9.23
CA ASP A 70 2.44 19.07 -8.90
C ASP A 70 0.90 19.15 -8.86
N ALA A 71 0.29 18.30 -8.05
CA ALA A 71 -1.16 18.20 -7.94
C ALA A 71 -1.83 19.45 -7.29
N ASP A 72 -1.06 20.39 -6.80
CA ASP A 72 -1.48 21.72 -6.35
C ASP A 72 -1.58 22.76 -7.47
N ASP A 73 -0.95 22.52 -8.64
CA ASP A 73 -0.99 23.43 -9.80
C ASP A 73 -2.16 23.12 -10.74
N ARG A 74 -3.29 23.80 -10.52
CA ARG A 74 -4.52 23.66 -11.33
C ARG A 74 -4.34 24.02 -12.81
N SER A 75 -3.27 24.75 -13.16
CA SER A 75 -3.02 25.13 -14.56
C SER A 75 -2.62 23.94 -15.46
N LYS A 76 -2.23 22.85 -14.86
CA LYS A 76 -1.84 21.59 -15.54
C LYS A 76 -2.99 20.59 -15.67
N ASP A 77 -4.11 20.86 -15.03
CA ASP A 77 -5.27 19.97 -15.07
C ASP A 77 -5.90 19.91 -16.45
N ILE A 78 -6.33 18.71 -16.82
CA ILE A 78 -7.08 18.47 -18.05
C ILE A 78 -8.44 17.90 -17.67
N GLU A 79 -9.49 18.70 -17.83
CA GLU A 79 -10.85 18.24 -17.65
C GLU A 79 -11.28 17.38 -18.85
N LEU A 80 -11.80 16.20 -18.58
CA LEU A 80 -12.20 15.26 -19.61
C LEU A 80 -13.72 15.28 -19.79
N LEU A 81 -14.15 15.47 -21.02
CA LEU A 81 -15.58 15.50 -21.36
C LEU A 81 -16.05 14.07 -21.70
N THR A 82 -16.52 13.33 -20.71
CA THR A 82 -17.04 11.97 -20.93
C THR A 82 -18.40 12.00 -21.66
N GLY A 83 -19.18 13.07 -21.52
CA GLY A 83 -20.52 13.20 -22.04
C GLY A 83 -21.49 12.16 -21.46
N ARG A 84 -21.21 11.67 -20.25
CA ARG A 84 -21.97 10.63 -19.54
C ARG A 84 -22.40 11.11 -18.17
N THR A 85 -23.46 10.49 -17.66
CA THR A 85 -23.96 10.72 -16.30
C THR A 85 -23.84 9.47 -15.40
N SER A 86 -23.33 8.36 -15.95
CA SER A 86 -23.05 7.17 -15.17
C SER A 86 -21.78 7.40 -14.34
N THR A 87 -21.77 6.86 -13.13
CA THR A 87 -20.60 6.88 -12.26
C THR A 87 -19.48 6.03 -12.86
N VAL A 88 -18.26 6.58 -12.92
CA VAL A 88 -17.05 5.80 -13.15
C VAL A 88 -16.66 5.19 -11.81
N GLN A 89 -16.55 3.86 -11.78
CA GLN A 89 -16.25 3.09 -10.56
C GLN A 89 -14.79 2.71 -10.48
N ASP A 90 -14.15 2.51 -11.64
CA ASP A 90 -12.75 2.13 -11.70
C ASP A 90 -12.06 2.61 -12.97
N VAL A 91 -10.73 2.78 -12.89
CA VAL A 91 -9.86 3.23 -13.99
C VAL A 91 -8.61 2.36 -14.05
N ALA A 92 -8.13 2.06 -15.25
CA ALA A 92 -6.89 1.31 -15.44
C ALA A 92 -6.07 1.85 -16.61
N TRP A 93 -4.84 2.28 -16.32
CA TRP A 93 -3.91 2.67 -17.36
C TRP A 93 -3.39 1.47 -18.14
N HIS A 94 -3.39 1.60 -19.46
CA HIS A 94 -2.65 0.64 -20.26
C HIS A 94 -1.16 0.69 -19.91
N PRO A 95 -0.44 -0.44 -19.77
CA PRO A 95 0.96 -0.46 -19.34
C PRO A 95 1.95 0.38 -20.19
N ARG A 96 1.55 0.77 -21.41
CA ARG A 96 2.32 1.68 -22.25
C ARG A 96 2.09 3.17 -21.93
N GLY A 97 1.14 3.49 -21.06
CA GLY A 97 0.83 4.84 -20.63
C GLY A 97 0.15 5.75 -21.66
N ASN A 98 -0.24 5.23 -22.83
CA ASN A 98 -0.84 6.03 -23.90
C ASN A 98 -2.38 6.08 -23.86
N THR A 99 -3.02 5.17 -23.16
CA THR A 99 -4.47 5.11 -22.97
C THR A 99 -4.82 4.65 -21.57
N ALA A 100 -6.07 4.92 -21.13
CA ALA A 100 -6.63 4.35 -19.93
C ALA A 100 -8.08 3.90 -20.18
N LEU A 101 -8.53 2.89 -19.47
CA LEU A 101 -9.92 2.46 -19.41
C LEU A 101 -10.62 3.15 -18.24
N LEU A 102 -11.89 3.52 -18.43
CA LEU A 102 -12.79 4.01 -17.40
C LEU A 102 -14.03 3.13 -17.42
N MET A 103 -14.29 2.40 -16.34
CA MET A 103 -15.38 1.44 -16.22
C MET A 103 -16.39 1.91 -15.16
N GLY A 104 -17.68 1.57 -15.35
CA GLY A 104 -18.66 2.01 -14.37
C GLY A 104 -20.09 1.54 -14.61
N GLY A 105 -21.02 2.24 -13.99
CA GLY A 105 -22.42 1.85 -13.90
C GLY A 105 -23.14 1.79 -15.25
N GLY A 106 -24.05 0.81 -15.39
CA GLY A 106 -24.85 0.58 -16.57
C GLY A 106 -24.11 0.09 -17.80
N GLY A 107 -22.90 -0.46 -17.62
CA GLY A 107 -22.02 -0.92 -18.71
C GLY A 107 -21.20 0.22 -19.30
N LEU A 108 -20.96 1.27 -18.54
CA LEU A 108 -20.06 2.34 -18.96
C LEU A 108 -18.65 1.77 -19.18
N ALA A 109 -18.19 1.79 -20.42
CA ALA A 109 -16.86 1.33 -20.79
C ALA A 109 -16.26 2.33 -21.79
N LEU A 110 -15.36 3.18 -21.29
CA LEU A 110 -14.73 4.26 -22.03
C LEU A 110 -13.22 4.07 -22.10
N ARG A 111 -12.63 4.68 -23.11
CA ARG A 111 -11.21 4.77 -23.31
C ARG A 111 -10.80 6.24 -23.38
N TYR A 112 -9.85 6.61 -22.57
CA TYR A 112 -9.11 7.86 -22.63
C TYR A 112 -7.85 7.68 -23.48
N ASP A 113 -7.52 8.69 -24.32
CA ASP A 113 -6.31 8.73 -25.14
C ASP A 113 -5.47 9.95 -24.75
N THR A 114 -4.18 9.74 -24.42
CA THR A 114 -3.29 10.82 -23.99
C THR A 114 -2.87 11.77 -25.10
N TYR A 115 -2.98 11.34 -26.37
CA TYR A 115 -2.53 12.14 -27.51
C TYR A 115 -3.40 13.37 -27.75
N ASP A 116 -4.73 13.21 -27.67
CA ASP A 116 -5.70 14.27 -27.93
C ASP A 116 -6.60 14.57 -26.72
N HIS A 117 -6.38 13.89 -25.60
CA HIS A 117 -7.21 13.92 -24.39
C HIS A 117 -8.68 13.56 -24.67
N GLY A 118 -8.90 12.76 -25.71
CA GLY A 118 -10.23 12.32 -26.14
C GLY A 118 -10.76 11.16 -25.31
N ILE A 119 -12.09 11.16 -25.15
CA ILE A 119 -12.82 10.05 -24.55
C ILE A 119 -13.68 9.39 -25.61
N THR A 120 -13.55 8.08 -25.78
CA THR A 120 -14.34 7.29 -26.73
C THR A 120 -14.87 6.02 -26.06
N PHE A 121 -15.92 5.42 -26.63
CA PHE A 121 -16.29 4.08 -26.20
C PHE A 121 -15.24 3.06 -26.63
N VAL A 122 -15.00 2.08 -25.76
CA VAL A 122 -14.19 0.92 -26.14
C VAL A 122 -14.89 0.08 -27.19
N ASN A 123 -14.11 -0.73 -27.90
CA ASN A 123 -14.66 -1.69 -28.87
C ASN A 123 -15.58 -2.70 -28.14
N ASP A 124 -16.73 -2.99 -28.76
CA ASP A 124 -17.72 -3.97 -28.27
C ASP A 124 -18.31 -3.63 -26.87
N SER A 125 -18.39 -2.35 -26.51
CA SER A 125 -19.02 -1.90 -25.28
C SER A 125 -20.47 -2.37 -25.07
N PHE A 126 -21.15 -2.80 -26.13
CA PHE A 126 -22.50 -3.36 -26.07
C PHE A 126 -22.57 -4.70 -25.33
N SER A 127 -21.48 -5.46 -25.30
CA SER A 127 -21.43 -6.77 -24.62
C SER A 127 -21.52 -6.67 -23.09
N VAL A 128 -21.22 -5.50 -22.53
CA VAL A 128 -21.29 -5.23 -21.08
C VAL A 128 -22.43 -4.28 -20.71
N LEU A 129 -23.27 -3.92 -21.67
CA LEU A 129 -24.39 -3.00 -21.42
C LEU A 129 -25.36 -3.57 -20.38
N GLY A 130 -25.68 -2.77 -19.37
CA GLY A 130 -26.58 -3.12 -18.28
C GLY A 130 -25.92 -3.81 -17.09
N TYR A 131 -24.62 -4.04 -17.13
CA TYR A 131 -23.85 -4.46 -15.98
C TYR A 131 -23.25 -3.25 -15.27
N ASP A 132 -23.21 -3.29 -13.94
CA ASP A 132 -22.49 -2.29 -13.16
C ASP A 132 -21.05 -2.77 -12.99
N LEU A 133 -20.15 -2.21 -13.81
CA LEU A 133 -18.73 -2.57 -13.83
C LEU A 133 -18.04 -1.93 -12.64
N SER A 134 -17.33 -2.74 -11.84
CA SER A 134 -16.79 -2.34 -10.52
C SER A 134 -15.28 -2.40 -10.41
N ALA A 135 -14.61 -3.15 -11.29
CA ALA A 135 -13.15 -3.32 -11.23
C ALA A 135 -12.58 -3.53 -12.63
N VAL A 136 -11.38 -2.98 -12.89
CA VAL A 136 -10.64 -3.20 -14.14
C VAL A 136 -9.15 -3.12 -13.91
N ASP A 137 -8.38 -4.05 -14.51
CA ASP A 137 -6.93 -3.89 -14.59
C ASP A 137 -6.34 -4.56 -15.83
N TRP A 138 -5.22 -4.00 -16.30
CA TRP A 138 -4.47 -4.50 -17.44
C TRP A 138 -3.38 -5.50 -17.02
N ARG A 139 -3.28 -6.57 -17.78
CA ARG A 139 -2.06 -7.39 -17.71
C ARG A 139 -0.83 -6.55 -18.08
N SER A 140 0.26 -6.81 -17.41
CA SER A 140 1.52 -6.08 -17.62
C SER A 140 2.03 -6.07 -19.07
N ALA A 141 1.65 -7.09 -19.89
CA ALA A 141 1.94 -7.11 -21.32
C ALA A 141 1.07 -6.14 -22.14
N GLY A 142 -0.05 -5.66 -21.60
CA GLY A 142 -0.99 -4.76 -22.27
C GLY A 142 -1.78 -5.41 -23.41
N ASP A 143 -1.84 -6.73 -23.45
CA ASP A 143 -2.59 -7.46 -24.47
C ASP A 143 -4.06 -7.69 -24.07
N TYR A 144 -4.32 -7.77 -22.77
CA TYR A 144 -5.64 -7.98 -22.20
C TYR A 144 -5.82 -7.17 -20.92
N ALA A 145 -7.04 -6.68 -20.68
CA ALA A 145 -7.54 -6.25 -19.38
C ALA A 145 -8.58 -7.27 -18.86
N TYR A 146 -8.75 -7.31 -17.55
CA TYR A 146 -9.86 -8.02 -16.92
C TYR A 146 -10.81 -7.00 -16.32
N VAL A 147 -12.11 -7.28 -16.43
CA VAL A 147 -13.18 -6.39 -15.98
C VAL A 147 -14.15 -7.20 -15.13
N GLY A 148 -14.44 -6.72 -13.94
CA GLY A 148 -15.40 -7.28 -13.00
C GLY A 148 -16.66 -6.42 -12.87
N SER A 149 -17.73 -7.02 -12.40
CA SER A 149 -18.99 -6.33 -12.12
C SER A 149 -19.53 -6.62 -10.73
N GLU A 150 -20.52 -5.84 -10.31
CA GLU A 150 -21.19 -5.98 -9.02
C GLU A 150 -21.99 -7.30 -8.89
N ASP A 151 -22.37 -7.94 -10.00
CA ASP A 151 -23.06 -9.24 -9.98
C ASP A 151 -22.09 -10.44 -10.05
N GLY A 152 -20.77 -10.21 -10.00
CA GLY A 152 -19.74 -11.24 -10.02
C GLY A 152 -19.35 -11.72 -11.42
N THR A 153 -19.91 -11.14 -12.46
CA THR A 153 -19.50 -11.49 -13.83
C THR A 153 -18.10 -10.93 -14.12
N LEU A 154 -17.26 -11.71 -14.79
CA LEU A 154 -15.93 -11.34 -15.21
C LEU A 154 -15.77 -11.43 -16.71
N TRP A 155 -15.04 -10.47 -17.29
CA TRP A 155 -14.69 -10.46 -18.70
C TRP A 155 -13.18 -10.31 -18.88
N LYS A 156 -12.72 -10.85 -19.96
CA LYS A 156 -11.45 -10.49 -20.59
C LYS A 156 -11.75 -9.48 -21.70
N PHE A 157 -11.06 -8.36 -21.69
CA PHE A 157 -11.15 -7.32 -22.71
C PHE A 157 -9.85 -7.25 -23.51
N ALA A 158 -9.95 -7.04 -24.81
CA ALA A 158 -8.83 -6.65 -25.66
C ALA A 158 -9.29 -5.61 -26.69
N GLU A 159 -8.45 -4.62 -26.98
CA GLU A 159 -8.76 -3.52 -27.89
C GLU A 159 -9.25 -3.97 -29.28
N HIS A 160 -8.73 -5.10 -29.78
CA HIS A 160 -9.07 -5.59 -31.12
C HIS A 160 -10.28 -6.55 -31.17
N SER A 161 -10.63 -7.19 -30.06
CA SER A 161 -11.68 -8.24 -30.03
C SER A 161 -12.85 -7.94 -29.09
N GLY A 162 -12.76 -6.85 -28.32
CA GLY A 162 -13.79 -6.49 -27.33
C GLY A 162 -13.84 -7.41 -26.12
N PHE A 163 -15.03 -7.54 -25.54
CA PHE A 163 -15.27 -8.30 -24.30
C PHE A 163 -15.55 -9.77 -24.59
N GLN A 164 -14.97 -10.63 -23.80
CA GLN A 164 -15.23 -12.07 -23.76
C GLN A 164 -15.48 -12.49 -22.32
N SER A 165 -16.69 -12.98 -22.02
CA SER A 165 -17.02 -13.46 -20.67
C SER A 165 -16.07 -14.61 -20.27
N LEU A 166 -15.55 -14.52 -19.07
CA LEU A 166 -14.87 -15.63 -18.40
C LEU A 166 -15.90 -16.49 -17.67
N ASN A 167 -15.66 -17.81 -17.61
CA ASN A 167 -16.50 -18.70 -16.82
C ASN A 167 -16.25 -18.44 -15.32
N SER A 168 -16.83 -17.39 -14.79
CA SER A 168 -16.85 -17.12 -13.35
C SER A 168 -17.98 -17.87 -12.71
N THR A 169 -17.71 -18.48 -11.54
CA THR A 169 -18.76 -19.05 -10.67
C THR A 169 -19.17 -18.06 -9.58
N SER A 170 -18.61 -16.84 -9.60
CA SER A 170 -18.98 -15.79 -8.66
C SER A 170 -20.43 -15.34 -8.90
N THR A 171 -21.09 -15.02 -7.82
CA THR A 171 -22.41 -14.39 -7.79
C THR A 171 -22.43 -13.16 -6.90
N SER A 172 -21.26 -12.75 -6.43
CA SER A 172 -21.05 -11.62 -5.53
C SER A 172 -20.13 -10.61 -6.21
N GLN A 173 -20.28 -9.34 -5.84
CA GLN A 173 -19.50 -8.23 -6.38
C GLN A 173 -18.02 -8.55 -6.46
N ILE A 174 -17.43 -8.29 -7.62
CA ILE A 174 -15.97 -8.18 -7.77
C ILE A 174 -15.60 -6.81 -7.24
N THR A 175 -14.81 -6.78 -6.17
CA THR A 175 -14.44 -5.54 -5.50
C THR A 175 -13.22 -4.90 -6.13
N ASP A 176 -12.27 -5.73 -6.60
CA ASP A 176 -11.03 -5.24 -7.17
C ASP A 176 -10.32 -6.30 -8.02
N ILE A 177 -9.45 -5.86 -8.93
CA ILE A 177 -8.60 -6.71 -9.78
C ILE A 177 -7.21 -6.07 -9.81
N SER A 178 -6.17 -6.84 -9.50
CA SER A 178 -4.79 -6.39 -9.67
C SER A 178 -3.93 -7.43 -10.38
N CYS A 179 -3.28 -7.00 -11.44
CA CYS A 179 -2.43 -7.83 -12.28
C CYS A 179 -0.96 -7.64 -11.92
N HIS A 180 -0.25 -8.73 -11.72
CA HIS A 180 1.15 -8.67 -11.32
C HIS A 180 2.00 -7.93 -12.37
N PRO A 181 2.79 -6.91 -11.98
CA PRO A 181 3.54 -6.07 -12.92
C PRO A 181 4.65 -6.81 -13.67
N ASN A 182 5.08 -7.99 -13.19
CA ASN A 182 6.08 -8.79 -13.88
C ASN A 182 5.45 -9.64 -15.00
N PRO A 183 5.78 -9.36 -16.28
CA PRO A 183 5.16 -10.05 -17.41
C PRO A 183 5.49 -11.57 -17.47
N ASN A 184 6.49 -12.03 -16.74
CA ASN A 184 6.81 -13.46 -16.70
C ASN A 184 5.79 -14.28 -15.89
N TYR A 185 5.10 -13.67 -14.93
CA TYR A 185 4.09 -14.36 -14.12
C TYR A 185 2.76 -14.48 -14.85
N ASN A 186 2.35 -13.43 -15.55
CA ASN A 186 1.08 -13.40 -16.28
C ASN A 186 -0.12 -13.84 -15.41
N VAL A 187 -0.19 -13.33 -14.22
CA VAL A 187 -1.18 -13.65 -13.21
C VAL A 187 -1.88 -12.37 -12.75
N CYS A 188 -3.20 -12.43 -12.61
CA CYS A 188 -3.98 -11.39 -11.96
C CYS A 188 -4.75 -11.99 -10.78
N PHE A 189 -4.92 -11.23 -9.72
CA PHE A 189 -5.79 -11.60 -8.62
C PHE A 189 -7.09 -10.80 -8.71
N VAL A 190 -8.14 -11.41 -8.21
CA VAL A 190 -9.50 -10.86 -8.18
C VAL A 190 -10.00 -10.99 -6.77
N SER A 191 -10.46 -9.92 -6.17
CA SER A 191 -11.16 -9.95 -4.90
C SER A 191 -12.67 -9.89 -5.12
N SER A 192 -13.42 -10.66 -4.32
CA SER A 192 -14.88 -10.66 -4.32
C SER A 192 -15.40 -10.46 -2.91
N LEU A 193 -16.51 -9.78 -2.81
CA LEU A 193 -17.14 -9.45 -1.53
C LEU A 193 -17.43 -10.70 -0.68
N GLU A 194 -17.86 -11.81 -1.30
CA GLU A 194 -18.27 -13.04 -0.59
C GLU A 194 -17.57 -14.31 -1.10
N ASP A 195 -17.08 -14.33 -2.37
CA ASP A 195 -16.51 -15.55 -2.97
C ASP A 195 -15.01 -15.72 -2.66
N GLY A 196 -14.39 -14.74 -2.01
CA GLY A 196 -12.98 -14.81 -1.61
C GLY A 196 -12.04 -14.17 -2.61
N ILE A 197 -10.84 -14.74 -2.73
CA ILE A 197 -9.80 -14.30 -3.67
C ILE A 197 -9.68 -15.32 -4.78
N GLY A 198 -9.74 -14.85 -6.02
CA GLY A 198 -9.50 -15.63 -7.22
C GLY A 198 -8.15 -15.33 -7.86
N VAL A 199 -7.59 -16.27 -8.57
CA VAL A 199 -6.40 -16.10 -9.43
C VAL A 199 -6.76 -16.39 -10.87
N ILE A 200 -6.42 -15.48 -11.77
CA ILE A 200 -6.54 -15.64 -13.23
C ILE A 200 -5.14 -15.98 -13.77
N ASP A 201 -5.01 -17.12 -14.41
CA ASP A 201 -3.76 -17.60 -14.96
C ASP A 201 -3.48 -17.07 -16.39
N ARG A 202 -2.35 -17.49 -16.98
CA ARG A 202 -1.95 -17.12 -18.34
C ARG A 202 -2.94 -17.58 -19.42
N ASP A 203 -3.72 -18.63 -19.14
CA ASP A 203 -4.71 -19.21 -20.05
C ASP A 203 -6.11 -18.61 -19.83
N HIS A 204 -6.19 -17.52 -19.06
CA HIS A 204 -7.41 -16.79 -18.69
C HIS A 204 -8.40 -17.61 -17.86
N LYS A 205 -7.91 -18.60 -17.14
CA LYS A 205 -8.74 -19.43 -16.26
C LYS A 205 -8.74 -18.83 -14.86
N LEU A 206 -9.93 -18.54 -14.33
CA LEU A 206 -10.15 -18.17 -12.95
C LEU A 206 -10.17 -19.42 -12.04
N THR A 207 -9.48 -19.35 -10.93
CA THR A 207 -9.53 -20.35 -9.85
C THR A 207 -9.65 -19.64 -8.50
N TRP A 208 -10.72 -19.93 -7.74
CA TRP A 208 -10.91 -19.38 -6.39
C TRP A 208 -10.00 -20.11 -5.40
N MET A 209 -9.33 -19.31 -4.56
CA MET A 209 -8.37 -19.81 -3.58
C MET A 209 -9.08 -20.35 -2.34
N SER A 210 -8.70 -21.53 -1.89
CA SER A 210 -9.27 -22.13 -0.68
C SER A 210 -8.92 -21.30 0.58
N GLY A 211 -9.89 -21.18 1.51
CA GLY A 211 -9.66 -20.50 2.79
C GLY A 211 -9.67 -18.97 2.71
N THR A 212 -10.24 -18.40 1.65
CA THR A 212 -10.43 -16.95 1.49
C THR A 212 -11.89 -16.52 1.59
N VAL A 213 -12.84 -17.40 1.48
CA VAL A 213 -14.31 -17.12 1.49
C VAL A 213 -14.88 -16.69 2.86
N THR A 214 -14.05 -16.59 3.89
CA THR A 214 -14.50 -16.24 5.25
C THR A 214 -14.45 -14.74 5.55
N GLU A 215 -13.85 -13.98 4.66
CA GLU A 215 -13.60 -12.54 4.83
C GLU A 215 -14.32 -11.75 3.71
N THR A 216 -14.70 -10.52 4.02
CA THR A 216 -15.21 -9.55 3.05
C THR A 216 -14.03 -8.78 2.47
N TRP A 217 -13.59 -9.16 1.29
CA TRP A 217 -12.41 -8.55 0.64
C TRP A 217 -12.80 -7.22 -0.01
N VAL A 218 -11.97 -6.20 0.25
CA VAL A 218 -12.17 -4.84 -0.27
C VAL A 218 -11.21 -4.51 -1.40
N GLY A 219 -10.01 -5.12 -1.42
CA GLY A 219 -9.05 -4.87 -2.48
C GLY A 219 -7.93 -5.91 -2.52
N VAL A 220 -7.22 -5.92 -3.63
CA VAL A 220 -6.03 -6.73 -3.88
C VAL A 220 -5.00 -5.89 -4.64
N GLU A 221 -3.72 -5.98 -4.25
CA GLU A 221 -2.67 -5.16 -4.88
C GLU A 221 -1.40 -5.98 -5.11
N CYS A 222 -0.83 -5.83 -6.30
CA CYS A 222 0.39 -6.48 -6.77
C CYS A 222 1.49 -5.44 -7.01
N SER A 223 2.02 -4.80 -5.98
CA SER A 223 2.88 -3.62 -6.10
C SER A 223 4.33 -3.92 -6.49
N ASP A 224 4.90 -5.06 -6.07
CA ASP A 224 6.33 -5.35 -6.26
C ASP A 224 6.59 -6.25 -7.48
N ILE A 225 7.26 -5.69 -8.49
CA ILE A 225 7.64 -6.41 -9.72
C ILE A 225 8.64 -7.55 -9.47
N THR A 226 9.38 -7.52 -8.36
CA THR A 226 10.49 -8.46 -8.09
C THR A 226 10.06 -9.67 -7.28
N LEU A 227 8.99 -9.55 -6.51
CA LEU A 227 8.47 -10.61 -5.65
C LEU A 227 7.35 -11.39 -6.35
N ASN A 228 7.23 -12.66 -6.04
CA ASN A 228 6.10 -13.49 -6.46
C ASN A 228 4.95 -13.40 -5.45
N GLU A 229 4.57 -12.18 -5.11
CA GLU A 229 3.61 -11.88 -4.06
C GLU A 229 2.72 -10.69 -4.42
N CYS A 230 1.44 -10.81 -4.08
CA CYS A 230 0.49 -9.72 -4.00
C CYS A 230 -0.09 -9.69 -2.59
N VAL A 231 -0.92 -8.72 -2.27
CA VAL A 231 -1.57 -8.63 -0.96
C VAL A 231 -3.07 -8.39 -1.15
N ALA A 232 -3.88 -9.02 -0.32
CA ALA A 232 -5.33 -8.77 -0.27
C ALA A 232 -5.72 -8.25 1.11
N PHE A 233 -6.63 -7.28 1.11
CA PHE A 233 -7.15 -6.63 2.31
C PHE A 233 -8.65 -6.85 2.40
N ALA A 234 -9.11 -7.22 3.60
CA ALA A 234 -10.51 -7.36 3.93
C ALA A 234 -10.94 -6.25 4.89
N SER A 235 -12.22 -5.93 4.92
CA SER A 235 -12.75 -5.05 5.96
C SER A 235 -12.39 -5.59 7.36
N GLY A 236 -12.18 -4.73 8.34
CA GLY A 236 -11.90 -5.14 9.72
C GLY A 236 -10.45 -5.57 10.00
N LEU A 237 -9.44 -4.97 9.35
CA LEU A 237 -8.01 -5.15 9.65
C LEU A 237 -7.46 -6.55 9.40
N ARG A 238 -7.99 -7.26 8.42
CA ARG A 238 -7.45 -8.55 8.00
C ARG A 238 -6.82 -8.46 6.64
N SER A 239 -5.67 -9.11 6.49
CA SER A 239 -4.93 -9.13 5.23
C SER A 239 -4.24 -10.45 5.01
N LYS A 240 -3.97 -10.75 3.75
CA LYS A 240 -3.21 -11.94 3.35
C LYS A 240 -2.17 -11.57 2.29
N ALA A 241 -0.95 -12.05 2.49
CA ALA A 241 0.04 -12.14 1.43
C ALA A 241 -0.36 -13.27 0.48
N LEU A 242 -0.50 -12.97 -0.79
CA LEU A 242 -0.90 -13.91 -1.83
C LEU A 242 0.36 -14.40 -2.55
N ARG A 243 0.78 -15.62 -2.24
CA ARG A 243 1.98 -16.25 -2.81
C ARG A 243 1.66 -16.84 -4.17
N ILE A 244 2.31 -16.33 -5.21
CA ILE A 244 2.12 -16.81 -6.58
C ILE A 244 2.91 -18.11 -6.78
N ASN A 245 2.21 -19.17 -7.21
CA ASN A 245 2.88 -20.33 -7.74
C ASN A 245 3.21 -20.09 -9.22
N THR A 246 4.48 -19.88 -9.52
CA THR A 246 4.95 -19.53 -10.87
C THR A 246 4.88 -20.69 -11.88
N ILE A 247 4.68 -21.92 -11.42
CA ILE A 247 4.54 -23.12 -12.28
C ILE A 247 3.07 -23.36 -12.61
N ASP A 248 2.21 -23.26 -11.58
CA ASP A 248 0.76 -23.48 -11.69
C ASP A 248 0.03 -22.46 -10.84
N ALA A 249 -0.43 -21.39 -11.46
CA ALA A 249 -1.09 -20.27 -10.76
C ALA A 249 -2.31 -20.73 -9.94
N SER A 250 -2.99 -21.83 -10.33
CA SER A 250 -4.13 -22.38 -9.58
C SER A 250 -3.75 -22.92 -8.19
N GLN A 251 -2.46 -23.12 -7.94
CA GLN A 251 -1.90 -23.54 -6.64
C GLN A 251 -1.36 -22.36 -5.82
N SER A 252 -1.61 -21.13 -6.23
CA SER A 252 -1.31 -19.96 -5.42
C SER A 252 -2.13 -19.98 -4.12
N TYR A 253 -1.58 -19.41 -3.04
CA TYR A 253 -2.22 -19.47 -1.73
C TYR A 253 -2.01 -18.19 -0.93
N GLY A 254 -2.88 -17.95 0.06
CA GLY A 254 -2.81 -16.77 0.92
C GLY A 254 -2.29 -17.12 2.32
N GLU A 255 -1.32 -16.34 2.81
CA GLU A 255 -0.81 -16.39 4.18
C GLU A 255 -1.25 -15.12 4.95
N PRO A 256 -1.64 -15.21 6.23
CA PRO A 256 -1.91 -14.02 7.03
C PRO A 256 -0.68 -13.12 7.09
N THR A 257 -0.86 -11.81 6.88
CA THR A 257 0.22 -10.84 7.07
C THR A 257 0.36 -10.46 8.55
N LEU A 258 1.55 -10.01 8.92
CA LEU A 258 1.80 -9.45 10.24
C LEU A 258 1.39 -7.97 10.22
N MET A 259 0.42 -7.64 11.07
CA MET A 259 -0.08 -6.28 11.22
C MET A 259 0.37 -5.75 12.58
N PHE A 260 1.25 -4.76 12.58
CA PHE A 260 1.78 -4.15 13.79
C PHE A 260 1.16 -2.77 14.03
N ASP A 261 0.82 -2.50 15.29
CA ASP A 261 0.50 -1.17 15.80
C ASP A 261 -0.45 -0.39 14.89
N LEU A 262 -1.59 -1.02 14.53
CA LEU A 262 -2.56 -0.43 13.64
C LEU A 262 -3.52 0.48 14.40
N SER A 263 -3.85 1.61 13.79
CA SER A 263 -4.97 2.43 14.22
C SER A 263 -6.29 1.64 14.08
N SER A 264 -7.26 1.95 14.92
CA SER A 264 -8.61 1.42 14.75
C SER A 264 -9.25 2.01 13.49
N GLY A 265 -9.94 1.20 12.71
CA GLY A 265 -10.60 1.65 11.49
C GLY A 265 -11.07 0.49 10.64
N GLU A 266 -11.66 0.80 9.51
CA GLU A 266 -12.11 -0.16 8.50
C GLU A 266 -11.30 0.04 7.22
N GLN A 267 -10.78 -1.04 6.67
CA GLN A 267 -10.10 -1.02 5.37
C GLN A 267 -11.14 -0.83 4.27
N ILE A 268 -10.92 0.13 3.39
CA ILE A 268 -11.86 0.50 2.33
C ILE A 268 -11.31 0.30 0.92
N ASP A 269 -9.98 0.40 0.76
CA ASP A 269 -9.33 0.26 -0.53
C ASP A 269 -7.82 0.06 -0.37
N VAL A 270 -7.13 -0.30 -1.45
CA VAL A 270 -5.67 -0.45 -1.50
C VAL A 270 -5.12 0.04 -2.83
N THR A 271 -3.99 0.73 -2.80
CA THR A 271 -3.29 1.20 -4.00
C THR A 271 -1.80 0.90 -3.94
N ALA A 272 -1.13 0.88 -5.10
CA ALA A 272 0.31 0.76 -5.17
C ALA A 272 0.99 1.96 -4.49
N GLY A 273 1.96 1.68 -3.63
CA GLY A 273 2.82 2.67 -2.99
C GLY A 273 4.21 2.71 -3.60
N HIS A 274 5.00 3.68 -3.16
CA HIS A 274 6.38 3.84 -3.62
C HIS A 274 7.26 2.64 -3.25
N GLY A 275 8.15 2.24 -4.18
CA GLY A 275 9.13 1.19 -3.93
C GLY A 275 8.57 -0.23 -3.83
N GLY A 276 7.40 -0.50 -4.42
CA GLY A 276 6.75 -1.82 -4.41
C GLY A 276 5.99 -2.13 -3.11
N THR A 277 5.67 -1.10 -2.33
CA THR A 277 4.78 -1.20 -1.17
C THR A 277 3.32 -1.05 -1.58
N SER A 278 2.38 -1.35 -0.70
CA SER A 278 0.96 -1.06 -0.89
C SER A 278 0.47 -0.09 0.18
N LEU A 279 -0.39 0.85 -0.19
CA LEU A 279 -1.06 1.77 0.71
C LEU A 279 -2.51 1.35 0.88
N VAL A 280 -2.92 1.13 2.12
CA VAL A 280 -4.28 0.74 2.49
C VAL A 280 -5.03 1.96 3.00
N HIS A 281 -6.10 2.30 2.32
CA HIS A 281 -7.01 3.38 2.71
C HIS A 281 -7.91 2.91 3.85
N MET A 282 -8.01 3.71 4.88
CA MET A 282 -8.78 3.38 6.08
C MET A 282 -9.85 4.43 6.39
N ALA A 283 -11.00 4.00 6.77
CA ALA A 283 -12.02 4.87 7.39
C ALA A 283 -11.85 4.86 8.93
N PRO A 284 -11.96 6.00 9.64
CA PRO A 284 -11.95 7.35 9.11
C PRO A 284 -10.52 7.80 8.78
N PHE A 285 -10.27 8.41 7.69
CA PHE A 285 -9.08 9.12 7.19
C PHE A 285 -7.74 8.70 7.85
N SER A 286 -7.36 7.44 7.68
CA SER A 286 -6.07 6.93 8.14
C SER A 286 -5.43 6.05 7.05
N LEU A 287 -4.12 5.81 7.16
CA LEU A 287 -3.34 5.16 6.12
C LEU A 287 -2.41 4.12 6.73
N ILE A 288 -2.43 2.92 6.16
CA ILE A 288 -1.52 1.82 6.49
C ILE A 288 -0.62 1.56 5.29
N ARG A 289 0.64 1.25 5.55
CA ARG A 289 1.57 0.72 4.55
C ARG A 289 1.81 -0.75 4.78
N HIS A 290 1.74 -1.51 3.72
CA HIS A 290 2.19 -2.89 3.68
C HIS A 290 3.53 -2.98 2.93
N GLU A 291 4.50 -3.64 3.56
CA GLU A 291 5.82 -3.92 2.97
C GLU A 291 5.91 -5.40 2.59
N PRO A 292 5.87 -5.74 1.27
CA PRO A 292 5.86 -7.14 0.83
C PRO A 292 7.11 -7.92 1.25
N GLN A 293 8.29 -7.27 1.26
CA GLN A 293 9.56 -7.93 1.57
C GLN A 293 9.59 -8.52 2.98
N THR A 294 8.92 -7.89 3.93
CA THR A 294 8.82 -8.34 5.32
C THR A 294 7.48 -8.99 5.62
N SER A 295 6.49 -8.85 4.74
CA SER A 295 5.07 -9.18 4.95
C SER A 295 4.50 -8.52 6.20
N GLU A 296 4.91 -7.28 6.46
CA GLU A 296 4.51 -6.46 7.60
C GLU A 296 3.64 -5.29 7.15
N ALA A 297 2.71 -4.88 8.00
CA ALA A 297 1.92 -3.68 7.79
C ALA A 297 1.95 -2.79 9.04
N PHE A 298 2.04 -1.48 8.84
CA PHE A 298 2.10 -0.49 9.92
C PHE A 298 1.39 0.80 9.55
N THR A 299 0.96 1.54 10.56
CA THR A 299 0.30 2.84 10.38
C THR A 299 1.27 3.89 9.84
N VAL A 300 0.84 4.63 8.81
CA VAL A 300 1.54 5.79 8.24
C VAL A 300 0.87 7.09 8.72
N LEU A 301 -0.46 7.11 8.77
CA LEU A 301 -1.27 8.23 9.25
C LEU A 301 -2.33 7.71 10.22
N MET A 302 -2.38 8.26 11.41
CA MET A 302 -3.44 8.00 12.38
C MET A 302 -4.65 8.90 12.13
N ALA A 303 -5.84 8.37 12.33
CA ALA A 303 -7.08 9.14 12.17
C ALA A 303 -7.17 10.33 13.13
N GLU A 304 -6.66 10.18 14.34
CA GLU A 304 -6.62 11.23 15.34
C GLU A 304 -5.75 12.42 14.91
N ASP A 305 -4.60 12.15 14.30
CA ASP A 305 -3.67 13.19 13.84
C ASP A 305 -4.25 13.91 12.60
N ALA A 306 -4.87 13.17 11.68
CA ALA A 306 -5.58 13.75 10.56
C ALA A 306 -6.73 14.66 11.05
N ALA A 307 -7.52 14.23 12.03
CA ALA A 307 -8.59 15.02 12.61
C ALA A 307 -8.09 16.26 13.39
N MET A 308 -6.90 16.18 13.99
CA MET A 308 -6.26 17.33 14.62
C MET A 308 -5.74 18.34 13.58
N TRP A 309 -5.28 17.88 12.43
CA TRP A 309 -4.85 18.75 11.34
C TRP A 309 -6.04 19.50 10.71
N ASP A 310 -7.06 18.79 10.24
CA ASP A 310 -8.30 19.36 9.72
C ASP A 310 -9.47 18.38 9.88
N SER A 311 -10.33 18.62 10.85
CA SER A 311 -11.47 17.74 11.15
C SER A 311 -12.55 17.69 10.06
N VAL A 312 -12.63 18.69 9.18
CA VAL A 312 -13.60 18.72 8.09
C VAL A 312 -13.12 17.84 6.94
N ILE A 313 -11.86 17.97 6.56
CA ILE A 313 -11.26 17.16 5.50
C ILE A 313 -11.12 15.70 5.98
N ALA A 314 -10.65 15.49 7.19
CA ALA A 314 -10.53 14.15 7.79
C ALA A 314 -11.88 13.46 8.06
N GLY A 315 -12.98 14.16 7.98
CA GLY A 315 -14.33 13.58 8.02
C GLY A 315 -14.85 13.10 6.66
N ARG A 316 -14.03 13.20 5.59
CA ARG A 316 -14.37 12.79 4.22
C ARG A 316 -13.66 11.49 3.85
N THR A 317 -14.21 10.77 2.88
CA THR A 317 -13.57 9.56 2.35
C THR A 317 -12.33 9.92 1.52
N MET A 318 -11.22 9.23 1.75
CA MET A 318 -10.07 9.24 0.86
C MET A 318 -10.39 8.37 -0.36
N SER A 319 -10.50 8.97 -1.53
CA SER A 319 -10.87 8.27 -2.76
C SER A 319 -9.66 7.90 -3.62
N VAL A 320 -8.64 8.75 -3.62
CA VAL A 320 -7.43 8.51 -4.43
C VAL A 320 -6.20 8.87 -3.61
N ILE A 321 -5.21 8.00 -3.61
CA ILE A 321 -3.92 8.25 -2.97
C ILE A 321 -2.81 7.82 -3.93
N TRP A 322 -1.76 8.61 -4.01
CA TRP A 322 -0.55 8.20 -4.72
C TRP A 322 0.69 8.81 -4.09
N GLU A 323 1.80 8.14 -4.29
CA GLU A 323 3.11 8.59 -3.81
C GLU A 323 4.00 9.08 -4.96
N THR A 324 4.71 10.16 -4.72
CA THR A 324 5.79 10.69 -5.57
C THR A 324 7.16 10.29 -5.04
N GLY A 325 7.22 9.89 -3.79
CA GLY A 325 8.38 9.40 -3.05
C GLY A 325 7.95 8.66 -1.80
N MET A 326 8.87 8.02 -1.08
CA MET A 326 8.53 7.30 0.16
C MET A 326 7.94 8.26 1.20
N ASN A 327 6.69 8.04 1.60
CA ASN A 327 5.92 8.90 2.51
C ASN A 327 5.69 10.33 1.98
N GLU A 328 5.75 10.54 0.68
CA GLU A 328 5.51 11.82 0.04
C GLU A 328 4.55 11.63 -1.13
N GLY A 329 3.51 12.47 -1.21
CA GLY A 329 2.50 12.34 -2.26
C GLY A 329 1.25 13.14 -1.97
N PHE A 330 0.12 12.67 -2.51
CA PHE A 330 -1.15 13.37 -2.44
C PHE A 330 -2.31 12.42 -2.14
N ILE A 331 -3.32 12.96 -1.48
CA ILE A 331 -4.61 12.34 -1.20
C ILE A 331 -5.68 13.23 -1.85
N VAL A 332 -6.62 12.62 -2.56
CA VAL A 332 -7.83 13.30 -3.05
C VAL A 332 -9.03 12.71 -2.35
N THR A 333 -9.86 13.56 -1.74
CA THR A 333 -11.09 13.12 -1.10
C THR A 333 -12.24 13.01 -2.11
N GLU A 334 -13.30 12.29 -1.75
CA GLU A 334 -14.53 12.18 -2.56
C GLU A 334 -15.10 13.55 -2.95
N PHE A 335 -14.93 14.56 -2.11
CA PHE A 335 -15.40 15.92 -2.38
C PHE A 335 -14.52 16.68 -3.37
N GLY A 336 -13.25 16.29 -3.53
CA GLY A 336 -12.27 16.95 -4.39
C GLY A 336 -11.26 17.84 -3.64
N ASN A 337 -11.12 17.70 -2.32
CA ASN A 337 -9.99 18.29 -1.61
C ASN A 337 -8.71 17.54 -1.96
N ILE A 338 -7.64 18.27 -2.16
CA ILE A 338 -6.30 17.72 -2.35
C ILE A 338 -5.49 18.01 -1.09
N VAL A 339 -4.93 16.96 -0.53
CA VAL A 339 -4.06 17.00 0.64
C VAL A 339 -2.70 16.48 0.23
N ALA A 340 -1.67 17.30 0.34
CA ALA A 340 -0.31 16.82 0.17
C ALA A 340 0.18 16.22 1.49
N PHE A 341 0.97 15.17 1.41
CA PHE A 341 1.66 14.60 2.57
C PHE A 341 3.15 14.46 2.30
N SER A 342 3.94 14.65 3.34
CA SER A 342 5.40 14.55 3.31
C SER A 342 5.92 13.82 4.55
N PRO A 343 7.15 13.26 4.50
CA PRO A 343 7.73 12.61 5.67
C PRO A 343 7.77 13.58 6.86
N LEU A 344 7.31 13.11 8.01
CA LEU A 344 7.46 13.86 9.24
C LEU A 344 8.96 14.04 9.50
N LEU A 345 9.45 15.28 9.36
CA LEU A 345 10.81 15.60 9.75
C LEU A 345 10.86 15.40 11.25
N GLU A 346 11.35 14.24 11.70
CA GLU A 346 11.78 14.14 13.09
C GLU A 346 12.74 15.32 13.29
N GLU A 347 12.28 16.38 13.95
CA GLU A 347 13.22 17.20 14.67
C GLU A 347 14.01 16.19 15.50
N VAL A 348 15.26 16.01 15.14
CA VAL A 348 16.22 15.33 15.99
C VAL A 348 16.32 16.23 17.21
N ASP A 349 15.26 16.17 18.01
CA ASP A 349 15.35 16.59 19.39
C ASP A 349 16.51 15.75 19.90
N GLY A 350 17.65 16.43 19.99
CA GLY A 350 18.84 15.86 20.57
C GLY A 350 18.54 15.53 22.00
N ASN A 351 17.65 14.54 22.16
CA ASN A 351 17.19 14.09 23.46
C ASN A 351 18.46 13.68 24.19
N ILE A 352 18.90 14.56 25.07
CA ILE A 352 20.05 14.37 25.96
C ILE A 352 20.04 12.94 26.53
N MET A 353 18.84 12.37 26.73
CA MET A 353 18.65 10.98 27.15
C MET A 353 19.14 9.96 26.10
N THR A 354 18.83 10.16 24.83
CA THR A 354 19.32 9.27 23.75
C THR A 354 20.83 9.32 23.63
N VAL A 355 21.41 10.51 23.72
CA VAL A 355 22.88 10.70 23.72
C VAL A 355 23.49 10.07 24.97
N LEU A 356 22.86 10.24 26.15
CA LEU A 356 23.31 9.62 27.39
C LEU A 356 23.21 8.09 27.35
N VAL A 357 22.12 7.52 26.81
CA VAL A 357 21.96 6.07 26.66
C VAL A 357 22.97 5.51 25.68
N LEU A 358 23.15 6.10 24.51
CA LEU A 358 24.17 5.70 23.53
C LEU A 358 25.58 5.84 24.11
N GLY A 359 25.86 6.93 24.83
CA GLY A 359 27.12 7.13 25.54
C GLY A 359 27.34 6.09 26.63
N ALA A 360 26.33 5.76 27.41
CA ALA A 360 26.42 4.73 28.44
C ALA A 360 26.67 3.33 27.84
N VAL A 361 25.99 2.98 26.75
CA VAL A 361 26.22 1.72 26.01
C VAL A 361 27.61 1.68 25.40
N ALA A 362 28.07 2.76 24.77
CA ALA A 362 29.40 2.86 24.15
C ALA A 362 30.54 2.71 25.17
N ILE A 363 30.32 3.08 26.43
CA ILE A 363 31.32 2.94 27.50
C ILE A 363 31.18 1.58 28.22
N SER A 364 29.95 1.13 28.47
CA SER A 364 29.69 -0.08 29.27
C SER A 364 30.08 -1.36 28.50
N VAL A 365 29.82 -1.44 27.19
CA VAL A 365 30.14 -2.65 26.41
C VAL A 365 31.66 -2.91 26.35
N PRO A 366 32.54 -1.94 25.99
CA PRO A 366 33.98 -2.14 26.07
C PRO A 366 34.45 -2.39 27.49
N GLY A 367 33.86 -1.73 28.50
CA GLY A 367 34.19 -1.95 29.93
C GLY A 367 33.93 -3.37 30.37
N VAL A 368 32.81 -3.97 29.99
CA VAL A 368 32.48 -5.36 30.28
C VAL A 368 33.45 -6.32 29.59
N ILE A 369 33.74 -6.06 28.29
CA ILE A 369 34.70 -6.88 27.49
C ILE A 369 36.09 -6.83 28.16
N LEU A 370 36.58 -5.64 28.48
CA LEU A 370 37.86 -5.45 29.14
C LEU A 370 37.89 -6.12 30.51
N GLY A 371 36.79 -6.03 31.27
CA GLY A 371 36.62 -6.73 32.56
C GLY A 371 36.70 -8.25 32.43
N LEU A 372 36.03 -8.83 31.43
CA LEU A 372 36.11 -10.26 31.14
C LEU A 372 37.51 -10.71 30.70
N VAL A 373 38.16 -9.93 29.83
CA VAL A 373 39.55 -10.22 29.41
C VAL A 373 40.49 -10.13 30.60
N TYR A 374 40.32 -9.12 31.47
CA TYR A 374 41.12 -9.00 32.71
C TYR A 374 40.89 -10.18 33.63
N MET A 375 39.64 -10.60 33.86
CA MET A 375 39.34 -11.73 34.76
C MET A 375 39.88 -13.06 34.24
N ASN A 376 39.96 -13.25 32.93
CA ASN A 376 40.48 -14.49 32.32
C ASN A 376 42.00 -14.47 32.03
N SER A 377 42.68 -13.33 32.18
CA SER A 377 44.10 -13.19 31.89
C SER A 377 44.94 -13.03 33.17
N THR A 378 45.58 -14.11 33.61
CA THR A 378 46.53 -14.06 34.72
C THR A 378 47.69 -13.09 34.50
N TRP A 379 48.06 -12.87 33.24
CA TRP A 379 49.11 -11.91 32.85
C TRP A 379 48.65 -10.44 33.12
N LEU A 380 47.46 -10.10 32.74
CA LEU A 380 46.93 -8.75 32.97
C LEU A 380 46.75 -8.46 34.47
N GLN A 381 46.22 -9.44 35.21
CA GLN A 381 46.08 -9.33 36.67
C GLN A 381 47.42 -9.13 37.36
N ARG A 382 48.43 -9.84 36.90
CA ARG A 382 49.82 -9.70 37.44
C ARG A 382 50.41 -8.32 37.16
N LYS A 383 50.27 -7.82 35.90
CA LYS A 383 50.73 -6.50 35.51
C LYS A 383 50.02 -5.37 36.24
N TYR A 384 48.69 -5.48 36.43
CA TYR A 384 47.90 -4.52 37.19
C TYR A 384 48.35 -4.49 38.67
N ASN A 385 48.58 -5.65 39.29
CA ASN A 385 49.03 -5.74 40.67
C ASN A 385 50.48 -5.20 40.83
N GLU A 386 51.35 -5.43 39.86
CA GLU A 386 52.71 -4.85 39.85
C GLU A 386 52.69 -3.32 39.75
N TRP A 387 51.73 -2.77 38.99
CA TRP A 387 51.55 -1.33 38.82
C TRP A 387 50.90 -0.69 40.08
N ARG A 388 49.89 -1.31 40.64
CA ARG A 388 49.15 -0.78 41.78
C ARG A 388 49.89 -0.92 43.10
N PHE A 389 50.75 -1.94 43.23
CA PHE A 389 51.54 -2.23 44.42
C PHE A 389 53.04 -2.38 44.05
N PRO A 390 53.71 -1.29 43.71
CA PRO A 390 55.10 -1.37 43.37
C PRO A 390 55.93 -1.84 44.55
N LYS A 391 56.70 -2.91 44.35
CA LYS A 391 57.61 -3.41 45.40
C LYS A 391 58.56 -2.28 45.81
N LYS A 392 58.52 -1.88 47.09
CA LYS A 392 59.53 -0.99 47.65
C LYS A 392 60.90 -1.60 47.38
N LYS A 393 61.74 -0.92 46.63
CA LYS A 393 63.15 -1.29 46.52
C LYS A 393 63.75 -1.12 47.93
N SER A 394 64.10 -2.24 48.59
CA SER A 394 64.93 -2.19 49.82
C SER A 394 66.32 -1.68 49.39
N LYS A 395 66.71 -0.55 49.97
CA LYS A 395 68.08 -0.08 49.92
C LYS A 395 68.93 -0.97 50.78
#